data_e45a34f686840c8307c12b20843be8e3
#
_entry.id   e45a34f686840c8307c12b20843be8e3
#
_cell.length_a   1.000
_cell.length_b   1.000
_cell.length_c   1.000
_cell.angle_alpha   90.00
_cell.angle_beta   90.00
_cell.angle_gamma   90.00
#
_symmetry.space_group_name_H-M   'P 1'
#
loop_
_entity.id
_entity.type
_entity.pdbx_description
1 polymer ?
#
loop_
_entity_poly.entity_id
_entity_poly.type
_entity_poly.pdbx_seq_one_letter_code
_entity_poly.pdbx_strand_id
1 'polypeptide(L)'
;KAVKENNVNNKLVVLATNRKWDNGSNLAYLKEALDKADYTVKILETNKIHPEAQDFYVLLSQAKYLIIDDFFQLFYALDLRKETLFIQVWHALGAYKTFGYGREGKAAVASPYSLTHKNYTYAITSSTSLVDIYAKSFGISKAKVIPTGIPRSDLFFRSDKIKESKDYFYSKYPELKD
;
A
#
# COMPACT_ATOMS: atom_id res chain seq x y z
N LYS A 1 -9.91 -23.39 -0.19
CA LYS A 1 -9.07 -24.58 -0.37
C LYS A 1 -7.61 -24.24 -0.05
N ALA A 2 -6.98 -23.28 -0.74
CA ALA A 2 -5.58 -22.88 -0.52
C ALA A 2 -5.23 -22.59 0.96
N VAL A 3 -6.13 -21.94 1.71
CA VAL A 3 -5.94 -21.63 3.13
C VAL A 3 -5.78 -22.88 4.00
N LYS A 4 -6.46 -23.98 3.66
CA LYS A 4 -6.39 -25.23 4.44
C LYS A 4 -5.12 -26.05 4.16
N GLU A 5 -4.52 -25.85 2.98
CA GLU A 5 -3.41 -26.66 2.47
C GLU A 5 -2.03 -26.01 2.68
N ASN A 6 -1.98 -24.74 3.07
CA ASN A 6 -0.75 -24.00 3.23
C ASN A 6 -0.59 -23.40 4.63
N ASN A 7 0.62 -23.38 5.16
CA ASN A 7 0.96 -22.70 6.41
C ASN A 7 1.35 -21.25 6.13
N VAL A 8 1.09 -20.36 7.10
CA VAL A 8 1.57 -18.98 7.03
C VAL A 8 3.08 -18.94 7.22
N ASN A 9 3.76 -18.26 6.30
CA ASN A 9 5.17 -17.94 6.43
C ASN A 9 5.31 -16.54 7.06
N ASN A 10 5.80 -16.48 8.29
CA ASN A 10 5.92 -15.25 9.06
C ASN A 10 6.88 -14.21 8.45
N LYS A 11 7.73 -14.61 7.52
CA LYS A 11 8.66 -13.73 6.78
C LYS A 11 8.13 -13.33 5.40
N LEU A 12 7.01 -13.88 4.94
CA LEU A 12 6.49 -13.60 3.61
C LEU A 12 5.63 -12.32 3.60
N VAL A 13 6.07 -11.36 2.80
CA VAL A 13 5.39 -10.10 2.52
C VAL A 13 4.98 -10.05 1.04
N VAL A 14 3.72 -9.80 0.78
CA VAL A 14 3.21 -9.50 -0.56
C VAL A 14 2.96 -8.01 -0.68
N LEU A 15 3.70 -7.34 -1.55
CA LEU A 15 3.49 -5.94 -1.91
C LEU A 15 2.67 -5.90 -3.20
N ALA A 16 1.45 -5.39 -3.14
CA ALA A 16 0.54 -5.39 -4.28
C ALA A 16 0.18 -3.97 -4.72
N THR A 17 0.30 -3.70 -6.01
CA THR A 17 -0.08 -2.45 -6.66
C THR A 17 -0.96 -2.71 -7.88
N ASN A 18 -1.88 -1.79 -8.19
CA ASN A 18 -2.67 -1.84 -9.42
C ASN A 18 -2.00 -1.12 -10.60
N ARG A 19 -0.77 -0.67 -10.41
CA ARG A 19 0.06 0.04 -11.39
C ARG A 19 1.25 -0.82 -11.80
N LYS A 20 1.94 -0.39 -12.84
CA LYS A 20 3.28 -0.90 -13.11
C LYS A 20 4.18 -0.56 -11.91
N TRP A 21 5.04 -1.50 -11.51
CA TRP A 21 6.00 -1.26 -10.44
C TRP A 21 6.83 0.01 -10.70
N ASP A 22 6.91 0.86 -9.68
CA ASP A 22 7.65 2.12 -9.70
C ASP A 22 8.61 2.18 -8.50
N ASN A 23 9.90 2.36 -8.76
CA ASN A 23 10.94 2.45 -7.75
C ASN A 23 10.85 3.71 -6.86
N GLY A 24 10.04 4.70 -7.23
CA GLY A 24 9.72 5.87 -6.41
C GLY A 24 8.42 5.72 -5.58
N SER A 25 7.77 4.57 -5.63
CA SER A 25 6.51 4.33 -4.91
C SER A 25 6.73 4.06 -3.42
N ASN A 26 5.66 4.21 -2.62
CA ASN A 26 5.68 3.82 -1.21
C ASN A 26 6.10 2.36 -1.01
N LEU A 27 5.63 1.46 -1.89
CA LEU A 27 5.95 0.04 -1.80
C LEU A 27 7.42 -0.24 -2.10
N ALA A 28 8.06 0.54 -2.97
CA ALA A 28 9.48 0.37 -3.27
C ALA A 28 10.37 0.74 -2.07
N TYR A 29 10.07 1.83 -1.37
CA TYR A 29 10.77 2.20 -0.13
C TYR A 29 10.55 1.16 0.97
N LEU A 30 9.33 0.63 1.10
CA LEU A 30 9.05 -0.48 2.03
C LEU A 30 9.81 -1.74 1.65
N LYS A 31 9.89 -2.08 0.35
CA LYS A 31 10.66 -3.23 -0.11
C LYS A 31 12.12 -3.12 0.29
N GLU A 32 12.75 -1.95 0.07
CA GLU A 32 14.15 -1.72 0.47
C GLU A 32 14.37 -1.97 1.97
N ALA A 33 13.45 -1.50 2.82
CA ALA A 33 13.52 -1.70 4.26
C ALA A 33 13.28 -3.17 4.66
N LEU A 34 12.33 -3.84 4.02
CA LEU A 34 11.98 -5.23 4.27
C LEU A 34 13.10 -6.20 3.84
N ASP A 35 13.73 -5.93 2.68
CA ASP A 35 14.88 -6.71 2.21
C ASP A 35 16.05 -6.62 3.21
N LYS A 36 16.33 -5.43 3.76
CA LYS A 36 17.35 -5.22 4.80
C LYS A 36 17.00 -5.93 6.12
N ALA A 37 15.73 -6.14 6.40
CA ALA A 37 15.24 -6.82 7.59
C ALA A 37 15.02 -8.33 7.39
N ASP A 38 15.55 -8.89 6.30
CA ASP A 38 15.49 -10.33 5.97
C ASP A 38 14.06 -10.87 5.83
N TYR A 39 13.17 -10.10 5.19
CA TYR A 39 11.86 -10.58 4.77
C TYR A 39 11.90 -11.12 3.33
N THR A 40 11.09 -12.12 3.06
CA THR A 40 10.85 -12.61 1.70
C THR A 40 9.76 -11.74 1.07
N VAL A 41 10.14 -10.87 0.13
CA VAL A 41 9.20 -9.95 -0.52
C VAL A 41 8.80 -10.47 -1.90
N LYS A 42 7.49 -10.54 -2.14
CA LYS A 42 6.90 -10.81 -3.45
C LYS A 42 6.14 -9.57 -3.94
N ILE A 43 6.42 -9.15 -5.17
CA ILE A 43 5.73 -8.05 -5.83
C ILE A 43 4.57 -8.60 -6.66
N LEU A 44 3.42 -7.97 -6.56
CA LEU A 44 2.21 -8.35 -7.26
C LEU A 44 1.62 -7.12 -7.99
N GLU A 45 1.74 -7.10 -9.32
CA GLU A 45 1.05 -6.13 -10.16
C GLU A 45 -0.36 -6.67 -10.45
N THR A 46 -1.35 -6.14 -9.74
CA THR A 46 -2.71 -6.72 -9.73
C THR A 46 -3.44 -6.62 -11.06
N ASN A 47 -3.05 -5.69 -11.93
CA ASN A 47 -3.56 -5.57 -13.30
C ASN A 47 -3.11 -6.71 -14.23
N LYS A 48 -2.13 -7.50 -13.81
CA LYS A 48 -1.62 -8.68 -14.53
C LYS A 48 -2.16 -10.00 -13.98
N ILE A 49 -2.99 -9.95 -12.93
CA ILE A 49 -3.52 -11.15 -12.29
C ILE A 49 -4.79 -11.58 -13.01
N HIS A 50 -4.81 -12.84 -13.42
CA HIS A 50 -6.06 -13.48 -13.81
C HIS A 50 -6.80 -13.96 -12.55
N PRO A 51 -8.10 -13.66 -12.36
CA PRO A 51 -8.84 -14.05 -11.16
C PRO A 51 -8.86 -15.56 -10.88
N GLU A 52 -8.63 -16.38 -11.90
CA GLU A 52 -8.59 -17.84 -11.78
C GLU A 52 -7.18 -18.40 -11.52
N ALA A 53 -6.14 -17.55 -11.44
CA ALA A 53 -4.77 -17.99 -11.23
C ALA A 53 -4.60 -18.60 -9.82
N GLN A 54 -4.45 -19.91 -9.75
CA GLN A 54 -4.31 -20.63 -8.46
C GLN A 54 -3.09 -20.17 -7.67
N ASP A 55 -1.98 -19.90 -8.34
CA ASP A 55 -0.74 -19.45 -7.71
C ASP A 55 -0.91 -18.16 -6.92
N PHE A 56 -1.78 -17.26 -7.38
CA PHE A 56 -2.16 -16.05 -6.65
C PHE A 56 -2.77 -16.38 -5.29
N TYR A 57 -3.74 -17.30 -5.24
CA TYR A 57 -4.41 -17.68 -3.99
C TYR A 57 -3.49 -18.46 -3.06
N VAL A 58 -2.61 -19.29 -3.61
CA VAL A 58 -1.58 -20.00 -2.84
C VAL A 58 -0.64 -18.98 -2.19
N LEU A 59 -0.11 -18.02 -2.95
CA LEU A 59 0.76 -16.96 -2.44
C LEU A 59 0.10 -16.18 -1.30
N LEU A 60 -1.15 -15.72 -1.49
CA LEU A 60 -1.87 -14.98 -0.46
C LEU A 60 -2.18 -15.84 0.77
N SER A 61 -2.43 -17.14 0.59
CA SER A 61 -2.69 -18.04 1.72
C SER A 61 -1.48 -18.28 2.62
N GLN A 62 -0.28 -18.07 2.10
CA GLN A 62 0.99 -18.20 2.82
C GLN A 62 1.49 -16.88 3.39
N ALA A 63 1.02 -15.73 2.88
CA ALA A 63 1.53 -14.44 3.27
C ALA A 63 1.14 -14.06 4.70
N LYS A 64 2.14 -13.65 5.50
CA LYS A 64 1.91 -12.99 6.79
C LYS A 64 1.46 -11.55 6.61
N TYR A 65 2.00 -10.86 5.61
CA TYR A 65 1.69 -9.47 5.33
C TYR A 65 1.24 -9.31 3.88
N LEU A 66 0.08 -8.71 3.69
CA LEU A 66 -0.41 -8.21 2.42
C LEU A 66 -0.46 -6.69 2.51
N ILE A 67 0.37 -6.00 1.74
CA ILE A 67 0.49 -4.54 1.77
C ILE A 67 0.13 -3.98 0.40
N ILE A 68 -0.78 -3.01 0.37
CA ILE A 68 -1.25 -2.38 -0.86
C ILE A 68 -1.16 -0.87 -0.80
N ASP A 69 -0.99 -0.22 -1.95
CA ASP A 69 -0.88 1.25 -2.07
C ASP A 69 -2.06 1.91 -2.79
N ASP A 70 -3.04 1.13 -3.22
CA ASP A 70 -4.20 1.63 -3.95
C ASP A 70 -5.43 0.74 -3.71
N PHE A 71 -6.51 1.03 -4.44
CA PHE A 71 -7.73 0.25 -4.45
C PHE A 71 -7.58 -0.99 -5.35
N PHE A 72 -7.93 -2.16 -4.82
CA PHE A 72 -8.01 -3.38 -5.60
C PHE A 72 -9.17 -4.25 -5.17
N GLN A 73 -10.23 -4.26 -5.98
CA GLN A 73 -11.52 -4.83 -5.62
C GLN A 73 -11.46 -6.32 -5.23
N LEU A 74 -10.63 -7.11 -5.89
CA LEU A 74 -10.51 -8.55 -5.61
C LEU A 74 -10.14 -8.83 -4.16
N PHE A 75 -9.27 -8.02 -3.55
CA PHE A 75 -8.81 -8.27 -2.17
C PHE A 75 -9.90 -8.07 -1.12
N TYR A 76 -10.92 -7.27 -1.40
CA TYR A 76 -12.02 -7.05 -0.44
C TYR A 76 -12.99 -8.23 -0.34
N ALA A 77 -13.05 -9.05 -1.39
CA ALA A 77 -13.87 -10.26 -1.44
C ALA A 77 -13.14 -11.50 -0.88
N LEU A 78 -11.85 -11.39 -0.56
CA LEU A 78 -11.09 -12.53 -0.03
C LEU A 78 -11.31 -12.71 1.46
N ASP A 79 -11.56 -13.95 1.85
CA ASP A 79 -11.52 -14.39 3.24
C ASP A 79 -10.06 -14.70 3.60
N LEU A 80 -9.33 -13.66 4.03
CA LEU A 80 -7.95 -13.77 4.44
C LEU A 80 -7.85 -14.51 5.79
N ARG A 81 -6.72 -15.17 6.02
CA ARG A 81 -6.43 -15.77 7.33
C ARG A 81 -6.42 -14.71 8.43
N LYS A 82 -6.82 -15.08 9.64
CA LYS A 82 -6.75 -14.21 10.82
C LYS A 82 -5.31 -13.78 11.15
N GLU A 83 -4.33 -14.63 10.80
CA GLU A 83 -2.91 -14.39 10.99
C GLU A 83 -2.33 -13.42 9.95
N THR A 84 -2.97 -13.24 8.81
CA THR A 84 -2.52 -12.34 7.75
C THR A 84 -2.90 -10.90 8.09
N LEU A 85 -1.92 -10.01 8.10
CA LEU A 85 -2.12 -8.58 8.27
C LEU A 85 -2.30 -7.91 6.90
N PHE A 86 -3.48 -7.36 6.66
CA PHE A 86 -3.81 -6.63 5.44
C PHE A 86 -3.66 -5.13 5.68
N ILE A 87 -2.65 -4.51 5.07
CA ILE A 87 -2.23 -3.14 5.37
C ILE A 87 -2.37 -2.26 4.13
N GLN A 88 -3.06 -1.13 4.27
CA GLN A 88 -3.16 -0.09 3.26
C GLN A 88 -2.15 1.02 3.55
N VAL A 89 -1.20 1.24 2.64
CA VAL A 89 -0.22 2.34 2.77
C VAL A 89 -0.61 3.58 1.96
N TRP A 90 -1.61 3.44 1.10
CA TRP A 90 -2.08 4.48 0.21
C TRP A 90 -0.96 5.09 -0.66
N HIS A 91 -1.24 6.18 -1.35
CA HIS A 91 -0.29 6.81 -2.28
C HIS A 91 -0.26 8.34 -2.16
N ALA A 92 -1.01 8.91 -1.24
CA ALA A 92 -1.07 10.35 -1.01
C ALA A 92 -0.55 10.71 0.39
N LEU A 93 0.23 11.82 0.47
CA LEU A 93 0.71 12.37 1.73
C LEU A 93 -0.41 12.98 2.56
N GLY A 94 -1.43 13.51 1.93
CA GLY A 94 -2.54 14.21 2.57
C GLY A 94 -3.88 13.82 1.97
N ALA A 95 -4.93 14.53 2.40
CA ALA A 95 -6.31 14.36 1.95
C ALA A 95 -6.76 15.50 1.05
N TYR A 96 -6.04 15.77 -0.03
CA TYR A 96 -6.34 16.86 -0.97
C TYR A 96 -7.68 16.69 -1.70
N LYS A 97 -8.13 15.46 -1.84
CA LYS A 97 -9.41 15.11 -2.44
C LYS A 97 -10.07 13.99 -1.65
N THR A 98 -11.38 13.92 -1.73
CA THR A 98 -12.15 12.85 -1.11
C THR A 98 -11.90 11.52 -1.80
N PHE A 99 -11.81 10.44 -1.04
CA PHE A 99 -11.62 9.07 -1.52
C PHE A 99 -12.46 8.09 -0.72
N GLY A 100 -12.59 6.87 -1.22
CA GLY A 100 -13.37 5.82 -0.57
C GLY A 100 -14.79 6.30 -0.22
N TYR A 101 -15.23 6.02 0.99
CA TYR A 101 -16.55 6.45 1.52
C TYR A 101 -16.67 7.95 1.74
N GLY A 102 -15.57 8.70 1.77
CA GLY A 102 -15.58 10.16 1.86
C GLY A 102 -16.04 10.89 0.58
N ARG A 103 -16.32 10.15 -0.51
CA ARG A 103 -16.80 10.70 -1.79
C ARG A 103 -18.30 10.89 -1.85
N GLU A 104 -18.92 11.29 -0.77
CA GLU A 104 -20.37 11.51 -0.67
C GLU A 104 -20.94 12.28 -1.86
N GLY A 105 -22.08 11.79 -2.39
CA GLY A 105 -22.80 12.44 -3.51
C GLY A 105 -22.14 12.35 -4.89
N LYS A 106 -21.03 11.61 -5.04
CA LYS A 106 -20.36 11.42 -6.33
C LYS A 106 -20.63 10.02 -6.90
N ALA A 107 -20.68 9.92 -8.23
CA ALA A 107 -20.72 8.62 -8.90
C ALA A 107 -19.53 7.76 -8.45
N ALA A 108 -19.75 6.44 -8.37
CA ALA A 108 -18.76 5.45 -7.93
C ALA A 108 -18.30 5.57 -6.45
N VAL A 109 -19.18 6.01 -5.55
CA VAL A 109 -18.99 5.80 -4.11
C VAL A 109 -19.26 4.32 -3.79
N ALA A 110 -18.39 3.72 -3.00
CA ALA A 110 -18.64 2.37 -2.51
C ALA A 110 -19.92 2.34 -1.67
N SER A 111 -20.78 1.33 -1.89
CA SER A 111 -21.97 1.15 -1.06
C SER A 111 -21.55 0.99 0.40
N PRO A 112 -22.25 1.63 1.37
CA PRO A 112 -21.95 1.45 2.80
C PRO A 112 -22.05 -0.01 3.26
N TYR A 113 -22.77 -0.83 2.50
CA TYR A 113 -22.92 -2.29 2.78
C TYR A 113 -21.83 -3.14 2.11
N SER A 114 -20.98 -2.56 1.25
CA SER A 114 -19.90 -3.31 0.60
C SER A 114 -18.76 -3.60 1.57
N LEU A 115 -17.94 -4.60 1.23
CA LEU A 115 -16.70 -4.93 1.95
C LEU A 115 -15.51 -4.05 1.55
N THR A 116 -15.71 -3.13 0.60
CA THR A 116 -14.66 -2.24 0.08
C THR A 116 -13.96 -1.52 1.24
N HIS A 117 -12.65 -1.63 1.31
CA HIS A 117 -11.77 -1.06 2.34
C HIS A 117 -11.97 -1.61 3.78
N LYS A 118 -13.04 -2.32 4.09
CA LYS A 118 -13.39 -2.66 5.48
C LYS A 118 -12.55 -3.79 6.08
N ASN A 119 -11.90 -4.61 5.26
CA ASN A 119 -11.10 -5.74 5.71
C ASN A 119 -9.62 -5.41 6.00
N TYR A 120 -9.21 -4.15 5.94
CA TYR A 120 -7.87 -3.76 6.38
C TYR A 120 -7.67 -4.06 7.87
N THR A 121 -6.53 -4.69 8.18
CA THR A 121 -6.04 -4.77 9.56
C THR A 121 -5.59 -3.41 10.02
N TYR A 122 -4.79 -2.73 9.18
CA TYR A 122 -4.31 -1.37 9.41
C TYR A 122 -4.32 -0.55 8.13
N ALA A 123 -4.39 0.77 8.29
CA ALA A 123 -4.02 1.74 7.28
C ALA A 123 -2.99 2.70 7.87
N ILE A 124 -2.04 3.18 7.06
CA ILE A 124 -1.09 4.20 7.52
C ILE A 124 -1.46 5.58 6.97
N THR A 125 -1.03 6.61 7.67
CA THR A 125 -1.17 8.00 7.25
C THR A 125 0.04 8.83 7.67
N SER A 126 0.21 10.02 7.04
CA SER A 126 1.36 10.88 7.26
C SER A 126 1.36 11.58 8.62
N SER A 127 0.20 11.79 9.23
CA SER A 127 0.10 12.49 10.52
C SER A 127 -1.16 12.13 11.31
N THR A 128 -1.15 12.44 12.59
CA THR A 128 -2.30 12.25 13.50
C THR A 128 -3.53 13.04 13.08
N SER A 129 -3.35 14.23 12.49
CA SER A 129 -4.45 15.07 11.99
C SER A 129 -5.26 14.46 10.86
N LEU A 130 -4.72 13.44 10.17
CA LEU A 130 -5.38 12.75 9.07
C LEU A 130 -6.09 11.45 9.48
N VAL A 131 -5.89 10.99 10.72
CA VAL A 131 -6.44 9.71 11.20
C VAL A 131 -7.95 9.65 11.01
N ASP A 132 -8.68 10.70 11.37
CA ASP A 132 -10.13 10.76 11.26
C ASP A 132 -10.62 10.71 9.81
N ILE A 133 -9.93 11.44 8.94
CA ILE A 133 -10.26 11.49 7.51
C ILE A 133 -10.03 10.10 6.86
N TYR A 134 -8.91 9.47 7.15
CA TYR A 134 -8.58 8.14 6.61
C TYR A 134 -9.52 7.08 7.16
N ALA A 135 -9.83 7.10 8.47
CA ALA A 135 -10.77 6.18 9.08
C ALA A 135 -12.17 6.28 8.43
N LYS A 136 -12.70 7.50 8.26
CA LYS A 136 -13.96 7.77 7.57
C LYS A 136 -13.90 7.29 6.11
N SER A 137 -12.83 7.63 5.39
CA SER A 137 -12.69 7.30 3.96
C SER A 137 -12.56 5.81 3.70
N PHE A 138 -11.92 5.06 4.58
CA PHE A 138 -11.82 3.59 4.46
C PHE A 138 -12.98 2.85 5.19
N GLY A 139 -13.80 3.55 5.94
CA GLY A 139 -14.89 2.93 6.71
C GLY A 139 -14.38 1.96 7.79
N ILE A 140 -13.25 2.27 8.41
CA ILE A 140 -12.61 1.48 9.47
C ILE A 140 -12.50 2.28 10.78
N SER A 141 -12.27 1.57 11.90
CA SER A 141 -12.02 2.23 13.18
C SER A 141 -10.76 3.10 13.14
N LYS A 142 -10.78 4.26 13.83
CA LYS A 142 -9.60 5.12 14.02
C LYS A 142 -8.40 4.38 14.61
N ALA A 143 -8.64 3.41 15.50
CA ALA A 143 -7.59 2.59 16.10
C ALA A 143 -6.82 1.72 15.08
N LYS A 144 -7.35 1.54 13.88
CA LYS A 144 -6.69 0.84 12.77
C LYS A 144 -5.87 1.77 11.88
N VAL A 145 -5.96 3.09 12.07
CA VAL A 145 -5.22 4.08 11.26
C VAL A 145 -4.01 4.54 12.05
N ILE A 146 -2.83 4.19 11.58
CA ILE A 146 -1.56 4.42 12.30
C ILE A 146 -0.79 5.55 11.62
N PRO A 147 -0.50 6.66 12.32
CA PRO A 147 0.22 7.81 11.76
C PRO A 147 1.74 7.59 11.79
N THR A 148 2.24 6.69 10.96
CA THR A 148 3.66 6.32 10.88
C THR A 148 4.49 7.22 9.97
N GLY A 149 3.88 8.12 9.22
CA GLY A 149 4.49 8.75 8.05
C GLY A 149 4.19 7.99 6.76
N ILE A 150 4.76 8.44 5.67
CA ILE A 150 4.60 7.83 4.34
C ILE A 150 5.98 7.37 3.84
N PRO A 151 6.16 6.09 3.45
CA PRO A 151 7.48 5.52 3.16
C PRO A 151 8.32 6.33 2.17
N ARG A 152 7.76 6.78 1.06
CA ARG A 152 8.51 7.55 0.05
C ARG A 152 8.95 8.94 0.52
N SER A 153 8.40 9.47 1.62
CA SER A 153 8.85 10.75 2.17
C SER A 153 10.26 10.69 2.76
N ASP A 154 10.79 9.49 3.01
CA ASP A 154 12.17 9.28 3.44
C ASP A 154 13.18 9.81 2.41
N LEU A 155 12.78 9.92 1.13
CA LEU A 155 13.58 10.54 0.08
C LEU A 155 14.10 11.94 0.48
N PHE A 156 13.25 12.74 1.15
CA PHE A 156 13.60 14.11 1.56
C PHE A 156 14.64 14.17 2.67
N PHE A 157 14.98 13.04 3.29
CA PHE A 157 15.99 12.92 4.35
C PHE A 157 17.23 12.13 3.90
N ARG A 158 17.27 11.70 2.64
CA ARG A 158 18.41 10.97 2.06
C ARG A 158 19.32 11.92 1.29
N SER A 159 20.41 12.35 1.93
CA SER A 159 21.39 13.29 1.36
C SER A 159 22.01 12.80 0.05
N ASP A 160 22.28 11.48 -0.07
CA ASP A 160 22.74 10.82 -1.29
C ASP A 160 21.76 11.03 -2.47
N LYS A 161 20.48 10.79 -2.23
CA LYS A 161 19.41 10.93 -3.25
C LYS A 161 19.11 12.38 -3.58
N ILE A 162 19.19 13.27 -2.60
CA ILE A 162 19.03 14.71 -2.83
C ILE A 162 20.16 15.22 -3.72
N LYS A 163 21.41 14.81 -3.44
CA LYS A 163 22.56 15.18 -4.27
C LYS A 163 22.41 14.65 -5.70
N GLU A 164 22.14 13.35 -5.86
CA GLU A 164 21.90 12.71 -7.16
C GLU A 164 20.83 13.46 -7.98
N SER A 165 19.72 13.82 -7.33
CA SER A 165 18.62 14.55 -7.97
C SER A 165 19.04 15.96 -8.39
N LYS A 166 19.81 16.68 -7.56
CA LYS A 166 20.35 18.00 -7.89
C LYS A 166 21.34 17.92 -9.05
N ASP A 167 22.26 16.97 -9.02
CA ASP A 167 23.25 16.78 -10.08
C ASP A 167 22.56 16.46 -11.41
N TYR A 168 21.55 15.59 -11.40
CA TYR A 168 20.72 15.31 -12.57
C TYR A 168 19.99 16.56 -13.07
N PHE A 169 19.33 17.32 -12.18
CA PHE A 169 18.61 18.53 -12.54
C PHE A 169 19.52 19.56 -13.21
N TYR A 170 20.67 19.87 -12.60
CA TYR A 170 21.62 20.83 -13.14
C TYR A 170 22.36 20.33 -14.41
N SER A 171 22.41 19.03 -14.64
CA SER A 171 22.86 18.49 -15.92
C SER A 171 21.90 18.79 -17.07
N LYS A 172 20.62 18.99 -16.77
CA LYS A 172 19.57 19.33 -17.74
C LYS A 172 19.36 20.84 -17.88
N TYR A 173 19.59 21.56 -16.80
CA TYR A 173 19.35 23.01 -16.68
C TYR A 173 20.56 23.69 -16.04
N PRO A 174 21.71 23.72 -16.75
CA PRO A 174 22.94 24.26 -16.18
C PRO A 174 22.85 25.75 -15.82
N GLU A 175 21.96 26.49 -16.47
CA GLU A 175 21.66 27.91 -16.21
C GLU A 175 21.03 28.19 -14.85
N LEU A 176 20.54 27.14 -14.16
CA LEU A 176 19.89 27.23 -12.82
C LEU A 176 20.82 26.78 -11.69
N LYS A 177 22.11 26.67 -11.94
CA LYS A 177 23.09 26.12 -11.00
C LYS A 177 23.59 27.12 -9.94
N ASP A 178 23.17 28.36 -9.93
CA ASP A 178 23.60 29.41 -8.99
C ASP A 178 23.18 29.16 -7.54
#